data_27c289ce4bd44d5c37bcff762174ded8
#
_entry.id   27c289ce4bd44d5c37bcff762174ded8
#
_cell.length_a   1.000
_cell.length_b   1.000
_cell.length_c   1.000
_cell.angle_alpha   90.00
_cell.angle_beta   90.00
_cell.angle_gamma   90.00
#
_symmetry.space_group_name_H-M   'P 1'
#
loop_
_entity.id
_entity.type
_entity.pdbx_description
1 polymer ?
#
loop_
_entity_poly.entity_id
_entity_poly.type
_entity_poly.pdbx_seq_one_letter_code
_entity_poly.pdbx_strand_id
1 'polypeptide(L)'
;MATGDVTLSVAVEGGVTKTVAIDSATRVLALAYETARTSTFPDPVNTDAEWQALMVNYLADHIVLNANRQQEVVSYTPKTYTAAT
;
A
#
# COMPACT_ATOMS: atom_id res chain seq x y z
N MET A 1 11.48 -4.42 -18.05
CA MET A 1 10.27 -3.77 -17.50
C MET A 1 10.09 -2.42 -18.16
N ALA A 2 8.87 -2.12 -18.60
CA ALA A 2 8.58 -0.84 -19.24
C ALA A 2 8.65 0.29 -18.21
N THR A 3 8.97 1.51 -18.68
CA THR A 3 9.02 2.70 -17.82
C THR A 3 7.64 3.01 -17.25
N GLY A 4 7.59 3.24 -15.96
CA GLY A 4 6.35 3.58 -15.27
C GLY A 4 5.53 2.39 -14.80
N ASP A 5 5.98 1.16 -15.03
CA ASP A 5 5.34 -0.03 -14.45
C ASP A 5 5.52 -0.04 -12.94
N VAL A 6 4.56 -0.65 -12.25
CA VAL A 6 4.60 -0.80 -10.79
C VAL A 6 5.06 -2.20 -10.43
N THR A 7 5.99 -2.29 -9.51
CA THR A 7 6.40 -3.57 -8.93
C THR A 7 6.06 -3.57 -7.46
N LEU A 8 5.20 -4.51 -7.06
CA LEU A 8 4.85 -4.71 -5.66
C LEU A 8 5.61 -5.91 -5.14
N SER A 9 6.38 -5.72 -4.08
CA SER A 9 7.20 -6.78 -3.50
C SER A 9 6.94 -6.91 -2.01
N VAL A 10 6.80 -8.15 -1.54
CA VAL A 10 6.73 -8.45 -0.12
C VAL A 10 7.87 -9.41 0.19
N ALA A 11 8.76 -8.98 1.05
CA ALA A 11 9.91 -9.76 1.49
C ALA A 11 9.74 -10.10 2.97
N VAL A 12 9.96 -11.38 3.29
CA VAL A 12 9.97 -11.83 4.68
C VAL A 12 11.41 -12.19 5.02
N GLU A 13 11.91 -11.65 6.11
CA GLU A 13 13.27 -11.92 6.56
C GLU A 13 13.48 -13.43 6.76
N GLY A 14 14.49 -13.98 6.11
CA GLY A 14 14.75 -15.41 6.11
C GLY A 14 13.89 -16.22 5.15
N GLY A 15 12.95 -15.59 4.46
CA GLY A 15 12.10 -16.25 3.47
C GLY A 15 12.36 -15.77 2.06
N VAL A 16 11.40 -16.01 1.17
CA VAL A 16 11.49 -15.57 -0.23
C VAL A 16 10.78 -14.22 -0.41
N THR A 17 11.14 -13.52 -1.49
CA THR A 17 10.45 -12.30 -1.90
C THR A 17 9.42 -12.66 -2.97
N LYS A 18 8.18 -12.22 -2.78
CA LYS A 18 7.13 -12.37 -3.79
C LYS A 18 6.87 -11.03 -4.44
N THR A 19 6.68 -11.02 -5.73
CA THR A 19 6.56 -9.80 -6.53
C THR A 19 5.40 -9.90 -7.52
N VAL A 20 4.66 -8.81 -7.67
CA VAL A 20 3.63 -8.66 -8.70
C VAL A 20 3.98 -7.43 -9.53
N ALA A 21 3.88 -7.56 -10.85
CA ALA A 21 4.10 -6.44 -11.77
C ALA A 21 2.76 -5.96 -12.34
N ILE A 22 2.57 -4.66 -12.36
CA ILE A 22 1.37 -3.99 -12.90
C ILE A 22 1.85 -3.00 -13.95
N ASP A 23 1.24 -3.00 -15.13
CA ASP A 23 1.71 -2.16 -16.23
C ASP A 23 1.43 -0.67 -15.99
N SER A 24 2.16 0.18 -16.73
CA SER A 24 2.07 1.62 -16.57
C SER A 24 0.68 2.18 -16.93
N ALA A 25 0.00 1.58 -17.90
CA ALA A 25 -1.35 2.03 -18.28
C ALA A 25 -2.34 1.83 -17.14
N THR A 26 -2.25 0.70 -16.44
CA THR A 26 -3.08 0.42 -15.26
C THR A 26 -2.73 1.39 -14.13
N ARG A 27 -1.45 1.68 -13.91
CA ARG A 27 -1.02 2.62 -12.88
C ARG A 27 -1.59 4.02 -13.13
N VAL A 28 -1.54 4.50 -14.37
CA VAL A 28 -2.06 5.83 -14.72
C VAL A 28 -3.55 5.94 -14.39
N LEU A 29 -4.32 4.91 -14.72
CA LEU A 29 -5.75 4.88 -14.40
C LEU A 29 -6.00 4.85 -12.89
N ALA A 30 -5.21 4.08 -12.16
CA ALA A 30 -5.34 3.99 -10.70
C ALA A 30 -5.01 5.33 -10.03
N LEU A 31 -3.96 6.02 -10.49
CA LEU A 31 -3.61 7.34 -9.97
C LEU A 31 -4.73 8.35 -10.27
N ALA A 32 -5.28 8.33 -11.48
CA ALA A 32 -6.38 9.22 -11.85
C ALA A 32 -7.60 9.01 -10.96
N TYR A 33 -7.93 7.77 -10.65
CA TYR A 33 -9.03 7.44 -9.73
C TYR A 33 -8.78 8.00 -8.34
N GLU A 34 -7.58 7.80 -7.79
CA GLU A 34 -7.24 8.30 -6.45
C GLU A 34 -7.22 9.83 -6.41
N THR A 35 -6.71 10.47 -7.45
CA THR A 35 -6.71 11.94 -7.57
C THR A 35 -8.15 12.47 -7.50
N ALA A 36 -9.06 11.88 -8.25
CA ALA A 36 -10.46 12.27 -8.26
C ALA A 36 -11.12 12.02 -6.89
N ARG A 37 -10.86 10.86 -6.28
CA ARG A 37 -11.42 10.48 -4.99
C ARG A 37 -10.95 11.40 -3.86
N THR A 38 -9.69 11.83 -3.91
CA THR A 38 -9.08 12.60 -2.83
C THR A 38 -9.05 14.11 -3.10
N SER A 39 -9.64 14.58 -4.19
CA SER A 39 -9.58 16.00 -4.60
C SER A 39 -10.10 16.97 -3.56
N THR A 40 -11.01 16.53 -2.69
CA THR A 40 -11.58 17.35 -1.61
C THR A 40 -11.01 17.03 -0.23
N PHE A 41 -10.05 16.11 -0.17
CA PHE A 41 -9.44 15.71 1.10
C PHE A 41 -8.35 16.72 1.51
N PRO A 42 -8.02 16.80 2.82
CA PRO A 42 -6.92 17.68 3.26
C PRO A 42 -5.58 17.37 2.60
N ASP A 43 -5.34 16.07 2.31
CA ASP A 43 -4.09 15.62 1.67
C ASP A 43 -4.43 14.88 0.38
N PRO A 44 -4.70 15.62 -0.72
CA PRO A 44 -5.04 14.97 -1.99
C PRO A 44 -3.85 14.24 -2.59
N VAL A 45 -4.14 13.15 -3.33
CA VAL A 45 -3.12 12.34 -4.00
C VAL A 45 -3.05 12.76 -5.46
N ASN A 46 -1.99 13.50 -5.83
CA ASN A 46 -1.83 14.07 -7.16
C ASN A 46 -0.56 13.63 -7.90
N THR A 47 0.37 12.97 -7.21
CA THR A 47 1.65 12.57 -7.78
C THR A 47 1.88 11.08 -7.62
N ASP A 48 2.79 10.54 -8.44
CA ASP A 48 3.19 9.14 -8.33
C ASP A 48 3.75 8.83 -6.94
N ALA A 49 4.56 9.71 -6.38
CA ALA A 49 5.16 9.50 -5.06
C ALA A 49 4.10 9.43 -3.97
N GLU A 50 3.11 10.32 -4.01
CA GLU A 50 2.00 10.30 -3.06
C GLU A 50 1.17 9.04 -3.20
N TRP A 51 0.91 8.61 -4.45
CA TRP A 51 0.18 7.37 -4.72
C TRP A 51 0.95 6.15 -4.23
N GLN A 52 2.27 6.11 -4.45
CA GLN A 52 3.11 5.00 -3.99
C GLN A 52 3.05 4.86 -2.47
N ALA A 53 3.16 5.98 -1.74
CA ALA A 53 3.05 5.98 -0.28
C ALA A 53 1.69 5.45 0.17
N LEU A 54 0.61 5.89 -0.48
CA LEU A 54 -0.75 5.44 -0.18
C LEU A 54 -0.89 3.92 -0.36
N MET A 55 -0.37 3.39 -1.47
CA MET A 55 -0.47 1.94 -1.77
C MET A 55 0.31 1.09 -0.76
N VAL A 56 1.52 1.51 -0.42
CA VAL A 56 2.34 0.81 0.58
C VAL A 56 1.64 0.84 1.94
N ASN A 57 1.06 1.97 2.31
CA ASN A 57 0.35 2.11 3.58
C ASN A 57 -0.92 1.26 3.62
N TYR A 58 -1.64 1.13 2.50
CA TYR A 58 -2.80 0.23 2.43
C TYR A 58 -2.41 -1.22 2.71
N LEU A 59 -1.29 -1.66 2.14
CA LEU A 59 -0.81 -3.02 2.39
C LEU A 59 -0.41 -3.21 3.85
N ALA A 60 0.29 -2.24 4.43
CA ALA A 60 0.68 -2.26 5.83
C ALA A 60 -0.55 -2.29 6.74
N ASP A 61 -1.56 -1.46 6.46
CA ASP A 61 -2.83 -1.46 7.19
C ASP A 61 -3.50 -2.83 7.16
N HIS A 62 -3.53 -3.47 6.01
CA HIS A 62 -4.14 -4.78 5.84
C HIS A 62 -3.46 -5.83 6.71
N ILE A 63 -2.13 -5.83 6.73
CA ILE A 63 -1.33 -6.78 7.51
C ILE A 63 -1.57 -6.56 9.01
N VAL A 64 -1.48 -5.31 9.46
CA VAL A 64 -1.61 -4.96 10.87
C VAL A 64 -3.03 -5.20 11.38
N LEU A 65 -4.03 -4.87 10.56
CA LEU A 65 -5.44 -5.13 10.89
C LEU A 65 -5.68 -6.63 11.11
N ASN A 66 -5.17 -7.46 10.24
CA ASN A 66 -5.32 -8.92 10.37
C ASN A 66 -4.61 -9.44 11.62
N ALA A 67 -3.42 -8.93 11.92
CA ALA A 67 -2.69 -9.31 13.13
C ALA A 67 -3.48 -8.95 14.39
N ASN A 68 -4.05 -7.76 14.42
CA ASN A 68 -4.83 -7.29 15.56
C ASN A 68 -6.12 -8.10 15.74
N ARG A 69 -6.78 -8.44 14.64
CA ARG A 69 -7.99 -9.29 14.67
C ARG A 69 -7.69 -10.68 15.23
N GLN A 70 -6.56 -11.26 14.86
CA GLN A 70 -6.17 -12.58 15.34
C GLN A 70 -5.91 -12.54 16.85
N GLN A 71 -5.35 -11.47 17.39
CA GLN A 71 -5.08 -11.33 18.82
C GLN A 71 -6.33 -11.17 19.66
N GLU A 72 -7.41 -10.64 19.11
CA GLU A 72 -8.68 -10.45 19.84
C GLU A 72 -9.24 -11.77 20.41
N VAL A 73 -8.83 -12.90 19.84
CA VAL A 73 -9.31 -14.23 20.25
C VAL A 73 -8.69 -14.67 21.58
N VAL A 74 -7.47 -14.24 21.90
CA VAL A 74 -6.71 -14.73 23.05
C VAL A 74 -6.28 -13.60 23.98
N SER A 75 -5.47 -12.69 23.48
CA SER A 75 -4.87 -11.60 24.26
C SER A 75 -4.55 -10.46 23.30
N TYR A 76 -5.06 -9.27 23.58
CA TYR A 76 -4.96 -8.15 22.66
C TYR A 76 -3.82 -7.20 23.03
N THR A 77 -2.78 -7.17 22.21
CA THR A 77 -1.74 -6.15 22.25
C THR A 77 -1.69 -5.50 20.86
N PRO A 78 -2.21 -4.29 20.70
CA PRO A 78 -2.31 -3.67 19.37
C PRO A 78 -0.96 -3.56 18.67
N LYS A 79 -0.91 -3.92 17.40
CA LYS A 79 0.25 -3.72 16.54
C LYS A 79 0.08 -2.42 15.76
N THR A 80 1.18 -1.80 15.45
CA THR A 80 1.21 -0.57 14.66
C THR A 80 2.38 -0.62 13.69
N TYR A 81 2.45 0.36 12.79
CA TYR A 81 3.57 0.52 11.88
C TYR A 81 3.84 2.01 11.67
N THR A 82 5.01 2.32 11.15
CA THR A 82 5.34 3.71 10.75
C THR A 82 4.96 3.89 9.28
N ALA A 83 4.08 4.84 9.01
CA ALA A 83 3.61 5.09 7.66
C ALA A 83 4.74 5.58 6.75
N ALA A 84 4.68 5.18 5.48
CA ALA A 84 5.56 5.71 4.45
C ALA A 84 5.12 7.14 4.08
N THR A 85 6.11 7.96 3.73
CA THR A 85 5.88 9.35 3.33
C THR A 85 6.39 9.66 1.94
#